data_1fcb39f4d644f74688b2fac87f0e451d
#
_entry.id   1fcb39f4d644f74688b2fac87f0e451d
#
_cell.length_a   1.000
_cell.length_b   1.000
_cell.length_c   1.000
_cell.angle_alpha   90.00
_cell.angle_beta   90.00
_cell.angle_gamma   90.00
#
_symmetry.space_group_name_H-M   'P 1'
#
loop_
_entity.id
_entity.type
_entity.pdbx_description
1 polymer ?
#
loop_
_entity_poly.entity_id
_entity_poly.type
_entity_poly.pdbx_seq_one_letter_code
_entity_poly.pdbx_strand_id
1 'polypeptide(L)'
;ECNEGSFRYSLDGGNTFTEEMTIPVTGEAELEATGLNVKFTDAEGGDSFKEGDRFTFSTTSPAMSNEAVINAVESLINSPIVFEFVHIVGVSAKALWASLCTLANDFLTKYKRPLYFVCEARGKRADESLEEYVNAMLEERKGINNMYIQVVCSNSRYQRMDGRVQDINNAGIVTGLYGRAKESQSIGEVKSFPISEAKVQKLLPEGIEDYIETLDAAKFVTIRQYIGKEDFYVTSANMMSPEGSDYAYAEDVRVSNRLVRAVRAEALNELQVEIDPGDIETSITNIQEQLNTPVEDAIRDKIISSGSVAIDTENLNILVDESLDIRITYVPMGHVREMNLTFAVENPYAAS
;
A
#
# COMPACT_ATOMS: atom_id res chain seq x y z
N GLU A 1 38.35 39.46 -11.47
CA GLU A 1 38.26 38.53 -12.61
C GLU A 1 38.24 37.14 -12.03
N CYS A 2 37.10 36.83 -11.54
CA CYS A 2 36.81 35.54 -10.93
C CYS A 2 36.08 34.70 -11.92
N ASN A 3 36.36 33.47 -11.83
CA ASN A 3 35.30 32.50 -11.98
C ASN A 3 35.37 31.67 -13.22
N GLU A 4 36.36 30.84 -13.18
CA GLU A 4 36.32 29.61 -13.94
C GLU A 4 36.19 28.40 -12.97
N GLY A 5 35.57 28.61 -11.83
CA GLY A 5 35.26 27.52 -10.91
C GLY A 5 34.13 26.66 -11.47
N SER A 6 34.28 25.35 -11.36
CA SER A 6 33.26 24.40 -11.75
C SER A 6 32.87 23.51 -10.56
N PHE A 7 31.70 22.94 -10.60
CA PHE A 7 31.23 22.00 -9.61
C PHE A 7 30.32 20.94 -10.25
N ARG A 8 30.16 19.84 -9.57
CA ARG A 8 29.16 18.83 -9.85
C ARG A 8 28.46 18.45 -8.54
N TYR A 9 27.25 18.04 -8.62
CA TYR A 9 26.50 17.62 -7.42
C TYR A 9 25.90 16.24 -7.57
N SER A 10 25.62 15.64 -6.43
CA SER A 10 24.93 14.36 -6.29
C SER A 10 23.70 14.55 -5.43
N LEU A 11 22.57 13.96 -5.85
CA LEU A 11 21.31 13.95 -5.10
C LEU A 11 21.08 12.61 -4.39
N ASP A 12 22.01 11.68 -4.46
CA ASP A 12 21.89 10.30 -3.99
C ASP A 12 23.05 9.88 -3.07
N GLY A 13 23.59 10.84 -2.31
CA GLY A 13 24.65 10.58 -1.34
C GLY A 13 26.02 10.27 -1.97
N GLY A 14 26.23 10.65 -3.23
CA GLY A 14 27.48 10.47 -3.94
C GLY A 14 27.57 9.20 -4.79
N ASN A 15 26.45 8.49 -5.01
CA ASN A 15 26.43 7.33 -5.90
C ASN A 15 26.46 7.74 -7.38
N THR A 16 25.77 8.82 -7.73
CA THR A 16 25.82 9.42 -9.07
C THR A 16 26.08 10.91 -8.97
N PHE A 17 26.75 11.49 -9.98
CA PHE A 17 27.02 12.92 -10.08
C PHE A 17 26.51 13.46 -11.41
N THR A 18 26.10 14.75 -11.40
CA THR A 18 25.81 15.48 -12.63
C THR A 18 27.08 15.69 -13.49
N GLU A 19 26.88 16.13 -14.72
CA GLU A 19 27.96 16.69 -15.50
C GLU A 19 28.52 17.91 -14.78
N GLU A 20 29.76 18.26 -15.14
CA GLU A 20 30.46 19.40 -14.57
C GLU A 20 29.83 20.71 -15.07
N MET A 21 29.49 21.59 -14.15
CA MET A 21 28.85 22.87 -14.42
C MET A 21 29.75 24.02 -13.94
N THR A 22 29.82 25.08 -14.72
CA THR A 22 30.53 26.31 -14.32
C THR A 22 29.72 27.08 -13.28
N ILE A 23 30.37 27.61 -12.25
CA ILE A 23 29.71 28.48 -11.27
C ILE A 23 29.25 29.75 -11.98
N PRO A 24 27.96 30.11 -11.94
CA PRO A 24 27.46 31.34 -12.55
C PRO A 24 28.09 32.58 -11.95
N VAL A 25 28.23 33.64 -12.74
CA VAL A 25 28.79 34.95 -12.28
C VAL A 25 28.01 35.54 -11.10
N THR A 26 26.73 35.17 -10.96
CA THR A 26 25.90 35.58 -9.83
C THR A 26 26.28 34.88 -8.53
N GLY A 27 27.10 33.84 -8.59
CA GLY A 27 27.40 32.99 -7.46
C GLY A 27 26.21 32.07 -7.02
N GLU A 28 25.09 32.06 -7.73
CA GLU A 28 23.93 31.26 -7.40
C GLU A 28 23.62 30.24 -8.50
N ALA A 29 23.47 29.00 -8.14
CA ALA A 29 23.14 27.91 -9.06
C ALA A 29 21.91 27.14 -8.55
N GLU A 30 20.94 26.94 -9.44
CA GLU A 30 19.80 26.09 -9.16
C GLU A 30 20.17 24.61 -9.38
N LEU A 31 19.84 23.76 -8.41
CA LEU A 31 19.98 22.31 -8.56
C LEU A 31 18.74 21.77 -9.25
N GLU A 32 18.87 21.38 -10.51
CA GLU A 32 17.74 20.97 -11.35
C GLU A 32 16.80 19.98 -10.66
N ALA A 33 15.49 20.20 -10.81
CA ALA A 33 14.41 19.39 -10.30
C ALA A 33 14.33 19.24 -8.76
N THR A 34 15.06 20.04 -8.00
CA THR A 34 15.03 19.99 -6.53
C THR A 34 14.34 21.20 -5.88
N GLY A 35 14.28 22.32 -6.59
CA GLY A 35 13.87 23.62 -6.03
C GLY A 35 14.88 24.22 -5.06
N LEU A 36 16.12 23.69 -5.03
CA LEU A 36 17.20 24.19 -4.18
C LEU A 36 18.13 25.10 -4.98
N ASN A 37 18.53 26.20 -4.35
CA ASN A 37 19.57 27.08 -4.85
C ASN A 37 20.81 26.97 -3.97
N VAL A 38 21.97 26.77 -4.57
CA VAL A 38 23.26 26.81 -3.89
C VAL A 38 23.89 28.18 -4.16
N LYS A 39 24.34 28.82 -3.09
CA LYS A 39 25.06 30.11 -3.16
C LYS A 39 26.53 29.89 -2.86
N PHE A 40 27.35 30.23 -3.82
CA PHE A 40 28.80 30.28 -3.68
C PHE A 40 29.20 31.71 -3.27
N THR A 41 29.97 31.84 -2.20
CA THR A 41 30.40 33.14 -1.70
C THR A 41 31.92 33.19 -1.72
N ASP A 42 32.45 34.25 -2.27
CA ASP A 42 33.89 34.48 -2.30
C ASP A 42 34.43 34.76 -0.88
N ALA A 43 35.61 34.24 -0.61
CA ALA A 43 36.33 34.57 0.59
C ALA A 43 36.86 36.02 0.54
N GLU A 44 36.95 36.68 1.68
CA GLU A 44 37.52 38.06 1.77
C GLU A 44 39.02 38.13 1.43
N GLY A 45 39.66 37.02 1.12
CA GLY A 45 41.03 36.89 0.70
C GLY A 45 41.48 35.45 0.53
N GLY A 46 42.27 35.20 -0.50
CA GLY A 46 42.77 33.87 -0.85
C GLY A 46 41.80 33.10 -1.72
N ASP A 47 42.04 31.80 -1.85
CA ASP A 47 41.18 30.90 -2.65
C ASP A 47 39.86 30.59 -1.91
N SER A 48 38.72 30.85 -2.56
CA SER A 48 37.41 30.59 -2.01
C SER A 48 37.11 29.08 -1.94
N PHE A 49 37.54 28.34 -2.95
CA PHE A 49 37.38 26.90 -3.09
C PHE A 49 38.66 26.30 -3.70
N LYS A 50 38.93 25.04 -3.38
CA LYS A 50 40.04 24.27 -3.94
C LYS A 50 39.52 23.10 -4.73
N GLU A 51 40.26 22.67 -5.71
CA GLU A 51 39.96 21.46 -6.47
C GLU A 51 39.87 20.27 -5.51
N GLY A 52 38.74 19.53 -5.59
CA GLY A 52 38.44 18.39 -4.74
C GLY A 52 37.70 18.70 -3.44
N ASP A 53 37.43 19.98 -3.15
CA ASP A 53 36.57 20.32 -2.00
C ASP A 53 35.19 19.67 -2.12
N ARG A 54 34.72 19.12 -1.00
CA ARG A 54 33.45 18.42 -0.95
C ARG A 54 32.60 18.92 0.21
N PHE A 55 31.40 19.33 -0.11
CA PHE A 55 30.38 19.74 0.87
C PHE A 55 29.21 18.81 0.83
N THR A 56 28.78 18.34 1.99
CA THR A 56 27.61 17.44 2.13
C THR A 56 26.62 18.06 3.09
N PHE A 57 25.36 18.04 2.71
CA PHE A 57 24.26 18.50 3.54
C PHE A 57 23.03 17.63 3.27
N SER A 58 22.11 17.62 4.21
CA SER A 58 20.84 16.92 4.07
C SER A 58 19.70 17.93 4.06
N THR A 59 18.73 17.68 3.21
CA THR A 59 17.49 18.44 3.18
C THR A 59 16.33 17.53 3.49
N THR A 60 15.28 18.06 4.09
CA THR A 60 14.01 17.38 4.28
C THR A 60 13.01 17.92 3.27
N SER A 61 12.31 17.02 2.57
CA SER A 61 11.21 17.44 1.71
C SER A 61 10.08 18.06 2.55
N PRO A 62 9.32 19.01 1.99
CA PRO A 62 8.11 19.49 2.64
C PRO A 62 7.18 18.32 2.96
N ALA A 63 6.77 18.21 4.22
CA ALA A 63 5.80 17.22 4.66
C ALA A 63 4.40 17.84 4.67
N MET A 64 3.41 17.11 4.17
CA MET A 64 2.01 17.52 4.29
C MET A 64 1.56 17.37 5.75
N SER A 65 0.76 18.33 6.23
CA SER A 65 0.08 18.16 7.51
C SER A 65 -1.00 17.08 7.42
N ASN A 66 -1.33 16.43 8.54
CA ASN A 66 -2.42 15.45 8.58
C ASN A 66 -3.75 16.05 8.09
N GLU A 67 -4.03 17.31 8.43
CA GLU A 67 -5.20 18.03 7.97
C GLU A 67 -5.22 18.18 6.44
N ALA A 68 -4.11 18.57 5.84
CA ALA A 68 -4.01 18.69 4.38
C ALA A 68 -4.25 17.35 3.67
N VAL A 69 -3.74 16.24 4.24
CA VAL A 69 -4.01 14.89 3.73
C VAL A 69 -5.49 14.54 3.81
N ILE A 70 -6.12 14.77 4.97
CA ILE A 70 -7.55 14.49 5.16
C ILE A 70 -8.40 15.30 4.17
N ASN A 71 -8.17 16.60 4.06
CA ASN A 71 -8.88 17.48 3.12
C ASN A 71 -8.71 17.00 1.66
N ALA A 72 -7.50 16.57 1.28
CA ALA A 72 -7.24 16.02 -0.05
C ALA A 72 -8.01 14.71 -0.29
N VAL A 73 -8.07 13.82 0.69
CA VAL A 73 -8.83 12.56 0.61
C VAL A 73 -10.32 12.85 0.57
N GLU A 74 -10.83 13.77 1.37
CA GLU A 74 -12.25 14.19 1.35
C GLU A 74 -12.68 14.73 -0.02
N SER A 75 -11.79 15.42 -0.74
CA SER A 75 -12.08 15.88 -2.09
C SER A 75 -12.39 14.75 -3.09
N LEU A 76 -11.94 13.52 -2.79
CA LEU A 76 -12.21 12.33 -3.61
C LEU A 76 -13.63 11.77 -3.44
N ILE A 77 -14.37 12.20 -2.41
CA ILE A 77 -15.72 11.71 -2.11
C ILE A 77 -16.64 11.86 -3.33
N ASN A 78 -16.57 13.01 -3.99
CA ASN A 78 -17.41 13.34 -5.15
C ASN A 78 -16.74 13.03 -6.50
N SER A 79 -15.59 12.35 -6.51
CA SER A 79 -14.92 11.97 -7.76
C SER A 79 -15.80 11.01 -8.57
N PRO A 80 -15.99 11.21 -9.88
CA PRO A 80 -16.72 10.26 -10.73
C PRO A 80 -15.89 9.00 -11.02
N ILE A 81 -14.60 9.00 -10.70
CA ILE A 81 -13.68 7.89 -10.99
C ILE A 81 -13.84 6.81 -9.92
N VAL A 82 -13.95 5.57 -10.36
CA VAL A 82 -13.90 4.40 -9.48
C VAL A 82 -12.44 4.02 -9.27
N PHE A 83 -12.02 3.97 -8.01
CA PHE A 83 -10.68 3.53 -7.60
C PHE A 83 -10.80 2.57 -6.42
N GLU A 84 -9.82 1.69 -6.29
CA GLU A 84 -9.81 0.61 -5.31
C GLU A 84 -9.18 1.03 -3.99
N PHE A 85 -8.10 1.79 -4.08
CA PHE A 85 -7.34 2.28 -2.92
C PHE A 85 -6.79 3.68 -3.16
N VAL A 86 -6.35 4.30 -2.06
CA VAL A 86 -5.64 5.58 -2.08
C VAL A 86 -4.28 5.39 -1.41
N HIS A 87 -3.20 5.70 -2.12
CA HIS A 87 -1.86 5.71 -1.55
C HIS A 87 -1.56 7.10 -0.97
N ILE A 88 -1.29 7.15 0.31
CA ILE A 88 -0.86 8.36 1.02
C ILE A 88 0.67 8.41 0.94
N VAL A 89 1.17 9.18 -0.01
CA VAL A 89 2.62 9.35 -0.23
C VAL A 89 3.21 10.24 0.85
N GLY A 90 4.27 9.77 1.47
CA GLY A 90 4.99 10.48 2.53
C GLY A 90 4.78 9.86 3.90
N VAL A 91 5.71 10.18 4.80
CA VAL A 91 5.74 9.61 6.15
C VAL A 91 4.46 9.91 6.90
N SER A 92 3.85 8.85 7.41
CA SER A 92 2.64 8.90 8.22
C SER A 92 2.85 8.21 9.57
N ALA A 93 2.01 8.54 10.54
CA ALA A 93 2.07 8.02 11.89
C ALA A 93 0.67 7.70 12.41
N LYS A 94 0.60 7.08 13.57
CA LYS A 94 -0.63 6.62 14.24
C LYS A 94 -1.79 7.62 14.19
N ALA A 95 -1.52 8.92 14.42
CA ALA A 95 -2.58 9.94 14.43
C ALA A 95 -3.30 10.05 13.07
N LEU A 96 -2.54 10.04 11.97
CA LEU A 96 -3.12 10.04 10.62
C LEU A 96 -3.84 8.73 10.32
N TRP A 97 -3.26 7.58 10.68
CA TRP A 97 -3.90 6.27 10.46
C TRP A 97 -5.26 6.18 11.17
N ALA A 98 -5.34 6.68 12.42
CA ALA A 98 -6.61 6.73 13.16
C ALA A 98 -7.67 7.62 12.48
N SER A 99 -7.27 8.77 11.96
CA SER A 99 -8.18 9.65 11.20
C SER A 99 -8.65 8.99 9.91
N LEU A 100 -7.75 8.32 9.19
CA LEU A 100 -8.07 7.57 7.98
C LEU A 100 -8.99 6.36 8.26
N CYS A 101 -8.90 5.72 9.44
CA CYS A 101 -9.85 4.69 9.85
C CYS A 101 -11.30 5.22 9.87
N THR A 102 -11.49 6.40 10.46
CA THR A 102 -12.81 7.04 10.51
C THR A 102 -13.29 7.39 9.10
N LEU A 103 -12.42 7.96 8.31
CA LEU A 103 -12.75 8.36 6.95
C LEU A 103 -13.06 7.16 6.04
N ALA A 104 -12.33 6.05 6.17
CA ALA A 104 -12.62 4.80 5.45
C ALA A 104 -14.03 4.27 5.78
N ASN A 105 -14.41 4.31 7.05
CA ASN A 105 -15.76 3.92 7.46
C ASN A 105 -16.83 4.86 6.89
N ASP A 106 -16.55 6.17 6.83
CA ASP A 106 -17.45 7.14 6.20
C ASP A 106 -17.58 6.91 4.69
N PHE A 107 -16.48 6.63 4.00
CA PHE A 107 -16.50 6.26 2.58
C PHE A 107 -17.41 5.05 2.33
N LEU A 108 -17.36 4.04 3.18
CA LEU A 108 -18.21 2.86 3.05
C LEU A 108 -19.68 3.18 3.41
N THR A 109 -19.93 3.74 4.59
CA THR A 109 -21.29 3.84 5.17
C THR A 109 -22.09 4.99 4.61
N LYS A 110 -21.50 6.18 4.49
CA LYS A 110 -22.19 7.37 4.00
C LYS A 110 -22.16 7.48 2.48
N TYR A 111 -20.97 7.27 1.90
CA TYR A 111 -20.77 7.51 0.47
C TYR A 111 -20.86 6.25 -0.38
N LYS A 112 -21.00 5.07 0.26
CA LYS A 112 -21.14 3.77 -0.42
C LYS A 112 -19.98 3.49 -1.39
N ARG A 113 -18.77 3.93 -1.04
CA ARG A 113 -17.54 3.81 -1.83
C ARG A 113 -16.49 3.01 -1.04
N PRO A 114 -16.56 1.66 -1.05
CA PRO A 114 -15.57 0.85 -0.38
C PRO A 114 -14.19 1.04 -1.02
N LEU A 115 -13.21 1.44 -0.21
CA LEU A 115 -11.81 1.61 -0.58
C LEU A 115 -10.92 1.37 0.65
N TYR A 116 -9.61 1.25 0.43
CA TYR A 116 -8.65 1.20 1.54
C TYR A 116 -7.49 2.16 1.31
N PHE A 117 -6.77 2.47 2.37
CA PHE A 117 -5.63 3.38 2.34
C PHE A 117 -4.33 2.61 2.50
N VAL A 118 -3.35 2.94 1.66
CA VAL A 118 -1.97 2.45 1.78
C VAL A 118 -1.12 3.61 2.30
N CYS A 119 -0.54 3.44 3.48
CA CYS A 119 0.23 4.45 4.19
C CYS A 119 1.70 4.07 4.27
N GLU A 120 2.57 5.06 4.34
CA GLU A 120 4.01 4.90 4.52
C GLU A 120 4.38 5.10 5.99
N ALA A 121 4.94 4.07 6.63
CA ALA A 121 5.57 4.25 7.93
C ALA A 121 6.88 5.04 7.80
N ARG A 122 7.30 5.71 8.87
CA ARG A 122 8.60 6.37 8.90
C ARG A 122 9.75 5.38 8.80
N GLY A 123 10.89 5.85 8.33
CA GLY A 123 12.16 5.14 8.45
C GLY A 123 12.77 5.29 9.84
N LYS A 124 13.87 4.55 10.06
CA LYS A 124 14.69 4.68 11.27
C LYS A 124 15.35 6.06 11.32
N ARG A 125 15.32 6.71 12.48
CA ARG A 125 16.03 7.98 12.72
C ARG A 125 17.51 7.73 12.96
N ALA A 126 18.33 8.76 12.81
CA ALA A 126 19.77 8.65 13.00
C ALA A 126 20.16 8.44 14.48
N ASP A 127 19.35 8.94 15.39
CA ASP A 127 19.55 8.97 16.83
C ASP A 127 18.93 7.78 17.59
N GLU A 128 18.32 6.82 16.87
CA GLU A 128 17.73 5.62 17.48
C GLU A 128 18.44 4.35 17.01
N SER A 129 18.49 3.34 17.87
CA SER A 129 18.93 2.00 17.52
C SER A 129 17.88 1.29 16.67
N LEU A 130 18.23 0.15 16.06
CA LEU A 130 17.28 -0.64 15.28
C LEU A 130 16.17 -1.21 16.16
N GLU A 131 16.50 -1.66 17.36
CA GLU A 131 15.54 -2.19 18.33
C GLU A 131 14.56 -1.10 18.80
N GLU A 132 15.05 0.10 19.10
CA GLU A 132 14.19 1.24 19.47
C GLU A 132 13.25 1.63 18.34
N TYR A 133 13.73 1.61 17.09
CA TYR A 133 12.89 1.84 15.92
C TYR A 133 11.76 0.83 15.82
N VAL A 134 12.07 -0.47 15.90
CA VAL A 134 11.06 -1.54 15.80
C VAL A 134 10.06 -1.43 16.96
N ASN A 135 10.53 -1.24 18.19
CA ASN A 135 9.65 -1.05 19.35
C ASN A 135 8.73 0.17 19.18
N ALA A 136 9.24 1.27 18.64
CA ALA A 136 8.42 2.46 18.33
C ALA A 136 7.33 2.14 17.30
N MET A 137 7.63 1.36 16.24
CA MET A 137 6.62 0.95 15.26
C MET A 137 5.56 0.06 15.90
N LEU A 138 5.94 -0.88 16.76
CA LEU A 138 4.99 -1.71 17.51
C LEU A 138 4.06 -0.88 18.41
N GLU A 139 4.59 0.17 19.05
CA GLU A 139 3.77 1.10 19.84
C GLU A 139 2.80 1.92 18.96
N GLU A 140 3.24 2.39 17.80
CA GLU A 140 2.37 3.08 16.85
C GLU A 140 1.24 2.19 16.33
N ARG A 141 1.50 0.88 16.18
CA ARG A 141 0.49 -0.10 15.75
C ARG A 141 -0.64 -0.27 16.75
N LYS A 142 -0.36 -0.14 18.06
CA LYS A 142 -1.34 -0.41 19.11
C LYS A 142 -2.58 0.47 18.98
N GLY A 143 -3.75 -0.17 18.98
CA GLY A 143 -5.04 0.51 18.92
C GLY A 143 -5.51 0.91 17.52
N ILE A 144 -4.74 0.61 16.48
CA ILE A 144 -5.22 0.73 15.08
C ILE A 144 -5.80 -0.62 14.67
N ASN A 145 -7.13 -0.70 14.60
CA ASN A 145 -7.86 -1.92 14.24
C ASN A 145 -8.88 -1.60 13.14
N ASN A 146 -8.43 -1.63 11.89
CA ASN A 146 -9.30 -1.35 10.76
C ASN A 146 -8.82 -2.10 9.51
N MET A 147 -9.72 -2.82 8.86
CA MET A 147 -9.42 -3.61 7.66
C MET A 147 -9.18 -2.76 6.41
N TYR A 148 -9.44 -1.47 6.47
CA TYR A 148 -9.25 -0.54 5.34
C TYR A 148 -7.96 0.28 5.45
N ILE A 149 -7.08 -0.04 6.39
CA ILE A 149 -5.78 0.60 6.55
C ILE A 149 -4.69 -0.43 6.35
N GLN A 150 -3.78 -0.12 5.45
CA GLN A 150 -2.54 -0.85 5.23
C GLN A 150 -1.37 0.09 5.49
N VAL A 151 -0.36 -0.36 6.23
CA VAL A 151 0.84 0.43 6.50
C VAL A 151 2.07 -0.33 6.05
N VAL A 152 2.85 0.27 5.17
CA VAL A 152 4.10 -0.29 4.66
C VAL A 152 5.25 0.20 5.53
N CYS A 153 5.81 -0.72 6.32
CA CYS A 153 6.96 -0.50 7.19
C CYS A 153 8.19 -1.18 6.59
N SER A 154 8.59 -0.73 5.42
CA SER A 154 9.71 -1.27 4.66
C SER A 154 10.33 -0.16 3.83
N ASN A 155 11.62 0.06 4.03
CA ASN A 155 12.39 1.02 3.25
C ASN A 155 13.50 0.28 2.49
N SER A 156 13.91 0.83 1.37
CA SER A 156 14.99 0.27 0.57
C SER A 156 15.80 1.33 -0.14
N ARG A 157 17.04 0.98 -0.47
CA ARG A 157 17.84 1.70 -1.44
C ARG A 157 17.41 1.28 -2.82
N TYR A 158 16.84 2.20 -3.56
CA TYR A 158 16.17 1.93 -4.82
C TYR A 158 16.81 2.68 -5.97
N GLN A 159 17.09 1.97 -7.07
CA GLN A 159 17.55 2.56 -8.31
C GLN A 159 16.38 2.95 -9.20
N ARG A 160 16.23 4.24 -9.43
CA ARG A 160 15.20 4.81 -10.31
C ARG A 160 15.47 4.46 -11.79
N MET A 161 14.47 4.73 -12.63
CA MET A 161 14.59 4.52 -14.09
C MET A 161 15.61 5.47 -14.75
N ASP A 162 15.84 6.62 -14.15
CA ASP A 162 16.86 7.60 -14.58
C ASP A 162 18.28 7.25 -14.10
N GLY A 163 18.46 6.10 -13.45
CA GLY A 163 19.73 5.60 -12.92
C GLY A 163 20.08 6.10 -11.52
N ARG A 164 19.42 7.14 -11.02
CA ARG A 164 19.66 7.67 -9.67
C ARG A 164 19.30 6.65 -8.60
N VAL A 165 20.07 6.64 -7.54
CA VAL A 165 19.84 5.80 -6.37
C VAL A 165 19.32 6.66 -5.23
N GLN A 166 18.23 6.22 -4.59
CA GLN A 166 17.65 6.93 -3.45
C GLN A 166 17.06 5.95 -2.45
N ASP A 167 16.98 6.39 -1.21
CA ASP A 167 16.30 5.64 -0.15
C ASP A 167 14.81 5.99 -0.18
N ILE A 168 13.95 4.98 -0.30
CA ILE A 168 12.49 5.14 -0.43
C ILE A 168 11.75 4.26 0.56
N ASN A 169 10.51 4.63 0.90
CA ASN A 169 9.54 3.68 1.42
C ASN A 169 9.00 2.82 0.27
N ASN A 170 8.82 1.54 0.52
CA ASN A 170 8.41 0.56 -0.50
C ASN A 170 6.90 0.57 -0.81
N ALA A 171 6.11 1.47 -0.25
CA ALA A 171 4.66 1.55 -0.51
C ALA A 171 4.35 1.77 -1.99
N GLY A 172 5.18 2.55 -2.71
CA GLY A 172 5.05 2.72 -4.14
C GLY A 172 5.26 1.42 -4.92
N ILE A 173 6.16 0.53 -4.46
CA ILE A 173 6.36 -0.80 -5.04
C ILE A 173 5.14 -1.67 -4.75
N VAL A 174 4.67 -1.71 -3.50
CA VAL A 174 3.48 -2.47 -3.06
C VAL A 174 2.25 -2.08 -3.88
N THR A 175 1.98 -0.79 -4.04
CA THR A 175 0.84 -0.31 -4.84
C THR A 175 0.99 -0.61 -6.33
N GLY A 176 2.23 -0.57 -6.85
CA GLY A 176 2.53 -1.00 -8.21
C GLY A 176 2.27 -2.50 -8.44
N LEU A 177 2.51 -3.34 -7.44
CA LEU A 177 2.19 -4.77 -7.49
C LEU A 177 0.68 -5.01 -7.51
N TYR A 178 -0.12 -4.24 -6.75
CA TYR A 178 -1.59 -4.31 -6.82
C TYR A 178 -2.13 -3.99 -8.21
N GLY A 179 -1.51 -3.05 -8.93
CA GLY A 179 -1.87 -2.76 -10.32
C GLY A 179 -1.62 -3.91 -11.30
N ARG A 180 -0.84 -4.94 -10.92
CA ARG A 180 -0.54 -6.13 -11.71
C ARG A 180 -1.28 -7.38 -11.22
N ALA A 181 -1.62 -7.42 -9.94
CA ALA A 181 -2.26 -8.56 -9.29
C ALA A 181 -3.77 -8.54 -9.50
N LYS A 182 -4.37 -9.71 -9.73
CA LYS A 182 -5.82 -9.88 -9.60
C LYS A 182 -6.25 -9.56 -8.16
N GLU A 183 -7.52 -9.19 -7.96
CA GLU A 183 -8.01 -8.83 -6.63
C GLU A 183 -7.85 -9.97 -5.61
N SER A 184 -8.04 -11.22 -6.05
CA SER A 184 -7.86 -12.42 -5.22
C SER A 184 -6.42 -12.90 -5.09
N GLN A 185 -5.46 -12.30 -5.80
CA GLN A 185 -4.08 -12.76 -5.82
C GLN A 185 -3.25 -12.00 -4.78
N SER A 186 -2.54 -12.75 -3.93
CA SER A 186 -1.62 -12.15 -2.97
C SER A 186 -0.38 -11.58 -3.66
N ILE A 187 -0.04 -10.33 -3.37
CA ILE A 187 1.21 -9.72 -3.86
C ILE A 187 2.48 -10.33 -3.22
N GLY A 188 2.30 -11.16 -2.18
CA GLY A 188 3.37 -11.98 -1.60
C GLY A 188 3.64 -13.29 -2.35
N GLU A 189 2.95 -13.56 -3.46
CA GLU A 189 3.18 -14.76 -4.27
C GLU A 189 4.56 -14.72 -4.94
N VAL A 190 5.49 -15.51 -4.39
CA VAL A 190 6.92 -15.53 -4.80
C VAL A 190 7.11 -15.82 -6.29
N LYS A 191 6.25 -16.66 -6.86
CA LYS A 191 6.35 -17.04 -8.28
C LYS A 191 6.00 -15.89 -9.22
N SER A 192 5.03 -15.05 -8.85
CA SER A 192 4.41 -14.06 -9.74
C SER A 192 4.92 -12.63 -9.52
N PHE A 193 5.43 -12.31 -8.33
CA PHE A 193 5.75 -10.94 -7.93
C PHE A 193 7.17 -10.76 -7.39
N PRO A 194 8.22 -11.19 -8.13
CA PRO A 194 9.58 -10.85 -7.77
C PRO A 194 9.82 -9.35 -7.92
N ILE A 195 10.50 -8.76 -6.96
CA ILE A 195 11.00 -7.39 -6.97
C ILE A 195 12.49 -7.47 -7.23
N SER A 196 12.91 -7.05 -8.42
CA SER A 196 14.28 -7.24 -8.89
C SER A 196 15.32 -6.59 -7.97
N GLU A 197 16.37 -7.33 -7.62
CA GLU A 197 17.53 -6.81 -6.89
C GLU A 197 18.28 -5.71 -7.66
N ALA A 198 18.18 -5.67 -8.98
CA ALA A 198 18.71 -4.59 -9.79
C ALA A 198 18.00 -3.23 -9.50
N LYS A 199 16.81 -3.27 -8.91
CA LYS A 199 16.04 -2.09 -8.51
C LYS A 199 16.12 -1.86 -7.00
N VAL A 200 15.87 -2.87 -6.19
CA VAL A 200 16.02 -2.83 -4.73
C VAL A 200 17.41 -3.35 -4.38
N GLN A 201 18.39 -2.45 -4.19
CA GLN A 201 19.77 -2.83 -3.94
C GLN A 201 19.98 -3.41 -2.53
N LYS A 202 19.28 -2.86 -1.54
CA LYS A 202 19.27 -3.38 -0.16
C LYS A 202 18.07 -2.87 0.61
N LEU A 203 17.67 -3.60 1.64
CA LEU A 203 16.67 -3.14 2.62
C LEU A 203 17.28 -2.15 3.61
N LEU A 204 16.43 -1.29 4.15
CA LEU A 204 16.81 -0.27 5.12
C LEU A 204 15.83 -0.28 6.31
N PRO A 205 16.33 0.02 7.52
CA PRO A 205 17.73 0.18 7.90
C PRO A 205 18.50 -1.13 7.81
N GLU A 206 19.83 -1.07 7.78
CA GLU A 206 20.68 -2.27 7.75
C GLU A 206 20.44 -3.14 8.99
N GLY A 207 20.27 -4.45 8.78
CA GLY A 207 19.90 -5.42 9.83
C GLY A 207 18.39 -5.54 10.08
N ILE A 208 17.54 -4.86 9.29
CA ILE A 208 16.07 -4.95 9.44
C ILE A 208 15.56 -6.36 9.19
N GLU A 209 16.31 -7.16 8.45
CA GLU A 209 15.99 -8.54 8.09
C GLU A 209 15.66 -9.39 9.32
N ASP A 210 16.35 -9.15 10.44
CA ASP A 210 16.13 -9.88 11.70
C ASP A 210 14.79 -9.54 12.38
N TYR A 211 14.15 -8.44 11.99
CA TYR A 211 12.91 -7.95 12.59
C TYR A 211 11.71 -8.03 11.66
N ILE A 212 11.88 -8.52 10.43
CA ILE A 212 10.79 -8.61 9.44
C ILE A 212 9.63 -9.44 9.98
N GLU A 213 9.90 -10.58 10.62
CA GLU A 213 8.85 -11.43 11.18
C GLU A 213 8.08 -10.74 12.31
N THR A 214 8.77 -9.96 13.13
CA THR A 214 8.15 -9.16 14.21
C THR A 214 7.23 -8.08 13.65
N LEU A 215 7.67 -7.38 12.60
CA LEU A 215 6.86 -6.35 11.94
C LEU A 215 5.67 -6.96 11.17
N ASP A 216 5.88 -8.10 10.51
CA ASP A 216 4.82 -8.82 9.80
C ASP A 216 3.76 -9.34 10.77
N ALA A 217 4.16 -9.92 11.91
CA ALA A 217 3.26 -10.33 12.98
C ALA A 217 2.46 -9.15 13.55
N ALA A 218 3.04 -7.95 13.59
CA ALA A 218 2.36 -6.71 13.97
C ALA A 218 1.47 -6.14 12.85
N LYS A 219 1.28 -6.86 11.75
CA LYS A 219 0.43 -6.49 10.61
C LYS A 219 0.94 -5.33 9.75
N PHE A 220 2.23 -5.02 9.83
CA PHE A 220 2.86 -4.16 8.82
C PHE A 220 3.12 -4.93 7.53
N VAL A 221 3.12 -4.23 6.40
CA VAL A 221 3.62 -4.79 5.14
C VAL A 221 5.13 -4.58 5.09
N THR A 222 5.86 -5.66 4.88
CA THR A 222 7.32 -5.69 4.79
C THR A 222 7.77 -6.38 3.51
N ILE A 223 9.02 -6.18 3.15
CA ILE A 223 9.69 -6.85 2.03
C ILE A 223 10.87 -7.64 2.58
N ARG A 224 11.11 -8.84 2.05
CA ARG A 224 12.21 -9.71 2.43
C ARG A 224 12.87 -10.36 1.22
N GLN A 225 14.08 -10.82 1.41
CA GLN A 225 14.75 -11.74 0.50
C GLN A 225 14.72 -13.15 1.12
N TYR A 226 14.43 -14.16 0.32
CA TYR A 226 14.47 -15.56 0.76
C TYR A 226 15.82 -16.18 0.43
N ILE A 227 16.33 -17.05 1.31
CA ILE A 227 17.55 -17.81 1.07
C ILE A 227 17.39 -18.62 -0.22
N GLY A 228 18.34 -18.48 -1.13
CA GLY A 228 18.32 -19.15 -2.44
C GLY A 228 17.46 -18.44 -3.50
N LYS A 229 17.01 -17.21 -3.23
CA LYS A 229 16.38 -16.32 -4.21
C LYS A 229 17.18 -15.03 -4.31
N GLU A 230 17.37 -14.53 -5.52
CA GLU A 230 18.09 -13.27 -5.75
C GLU A 230 17.19 -12.05 -5.52
N ASP A 231 15.93 -12.16 -5.90
CA ASP A 231 14.95 -11.07 -5.82
C ASP A 231 14.36 -10.88 -4.40
N PHE A 232 13.74 -9.74 -4.21
CA PHE A 232 12.96 -9.41 -3.02
C PHE A 232 11.48 -9.71 -3.21
N TYR A 233 10.75 -9.91 -2.10
CA TYR A 233 9.35 -10.30 -2.11
C TYR A 233 8.60 -9.61 -0.96
N VAL A 234 7.34 -9.27 -1.19
CA VAL A 234 6.45 -8.84 -0.11
C VAL A 234 6.20 -10.03 0.82
N THR A 235 6.37 -9.84 2.12
CA THR A 235 6.17 -10.91 3.12
C THR A 235 4.71 -11.33 3.18
N SER A 236 3.83 -10.37 3.47
CA SER A 236 2.38 -10.53 3.51
C SER A 236 1.71 -9.21 3.17
N ALA A 237 0.56 -9.26 2.49
CA ALA A 237 -0.23 -8.07 2.18
C ALA A 237 -1.11 -7.67 3.38
N ASN A 238 -0.53 -7.56 4.56
CA ASN A 238 -1.26 -7.34 5.81
C ASN A 238 -2.11 -6.07 5.79
N MET A 239 -3.29 -6.17 6.39
CA MET A 239 -4.12 -5.02 6.76
C MET A 239 -4.05 -4.79 8.27
N MET A 240 -4.27 -3.55 8.72
CA MET A 240 -4.30 -3.21 10.15
C MET A 240 -5.57 -3.71 10.85
N SER A 241 -6.06 -4.87 10.44
CA SER A 241 -7.24 -5.52 11.00
C SER A 241 -6.96 -6.11 12.39
N PRO A 242 -8.00 -6.36 13.20
CA PRO A 242 -7.85 -7.08 14.45
C PRO A 242 -7.42 -8.53 14.21
N GLU A 243 -6.87 -9.17 15.25
CA GLU A 243 -6.56 -10.60 15.23
C GLU A 243 -7.82 -11.44 14.95
N GLY A 244 -7.66 -12.49 14.14
CA GLY A 244 -8.77 -13.38 13.79
C GLY A 244 -9.79 -12.80 12.82
N SER A 245 -9.51 -11.65 12.21
CA SER A 245 -10.37 -11.06 11.19
C SER A 245 -10.28 -11.85 9.87
N ASP A 246 -11.42 -12.07 9.22
CA ASP A 246 -11.51 -12.62 7.86
C ASP A 246 -10.90 -11.67 6.81
N TYR A 247 -10.67 -10.41 7.18
CA TYR A 247 -10.08 -9.38 6.35
C TYR A 247 -8.66 -9.03 6.81
N ALA A 248 -7.86 -10.06 7.08
CA ALA A 248 -6.49 -9.90 7.55
C ALA A 248 -5.53 -9.41 6.47
N TYR A 249 -5.86 -9.62 5.21
CA TYR A 249 -5.00 -9.35 4.05
C TYR A 249 -5.72 -8.50 3.01
N ALA A 250 -4.93 -7.77 2.23
CA ALA A 250 -5.45 -6.86 1.22
C ALA A 250 -6.28 -7.59 0.15
N GLU A 251 -5.91 -8.79 -0.27
CA GLU A 251 -6.66 -9.58 -1.23
C GLU A 251 -8.09 -9.89 -0.75
N ASP A 252 -8.29 -10.13 0.55
CA ASP A 252 -9.62 -10.39 1.11
C ASP A 252 -10.48 -9.11 1.06
N VAL A 253 -9.88 -7.96 1.42
CA VAL A 253 -10.52 -6.64 1.34
C VAL A 253 -10.83 -6.25 -0.11
N ARG A 254 -9.90 -6.51 -1.04
CA ARG A 254 -10.05 -6.20 -2.47
C ARG A 254 -11.21 -6.96 -3.08
N VAL A 255 -11.30 -8.28 -2.80
CA VAL A 255 -12.39 -9.15 -3.25
C VAL A 255 -13.73 -8.66 -2.69
N SER A 256 -13.81 -8.41 -1.38
CA SER A 256 -15.02 -7.88 -0.74
C SER A 256 -15.47 -6.55 -1.38
N ASN A 257 -14.53 -5.61 -1.51
CA ASN A 257 -14.82 -4.30 -2.11
C ASN A 257 -15.27 -4.42 -3.58
N ARG A 258 -14.69 -5.34 -4.35
CA ARG A 258 -15.13 -5.62 -5.74
C ARG A 258 -16.56 -6.11 -5.77
N LEU A 259 -16.89 -7.12 -4.96
CA LEU A 259 -18.24 -7.68 -4.91
C LEU A 259 -19.28 -6.64 -4.48
N VAL A 260 -18.98 -5.88 -3.42
CA VAL A 260 -19.88 -4.80 -2.96
C VAL A 260 -20.10 -3.76 -4.05
N ARG A 261 -19.06 -3.33 -4.76
CA ARG A 261 -19.22 -2.37 -5.88
C ARG A 261 -20.02 -2.94 -7.03
N ALA A 262 -19.76 -4.19 -7.42
CA ALA A 262 -20.41 -4.82 -8.56
C ALA A 262 -21.90 -5.10 -8.28
N VAL A 263 -22.23 -5.72 -7.14
CA VAL A 263 -23.62 -5.97 -6.75
C VAL A 263 -24.39 -4.66 -6.53
N ARG A 264 -23.72 -3.64 -5.94
CA ARG A 264 -24.35 -2.32 -5.81
C ARG A 264 -24.68 -1.69 -7.16
N ALA A 265 -23.83 -1.84 -8.18
CA ALA A 265 -24.08 -1.29 -9.50
C ALA A 265 -25.36 -1.89 -10.11
N GLU A 266 -25.56 -3.19 -9.97
CA GLU A 266 -26.80 -3.86 -10.38
C GLU A 266 -27.99 -3.43 -9.51
N ALA A 267 -27.81 -3.37 -8.20
CA ALA A 267 -28.88 -2.92 -7.28
C ALA A 267 -29.39 -1.51 -7.58
N LEU A 268 -28.56 -0.64 -8.14
CA LEU A 268 -28.98 0.70 -8.57
C LEU A 268 -29.91 0.65 -9.79
N ASN A 269 -29.82 -0.38 -10.64
CA ASN A 269 -30.71 -0.58 -11.79
C ASN A 269 -32.10 -1.04 -11.33
N GLU A 270 -32.17 -1.71 -10.17
CA GLU A 270 -33.39 -2.23 -9.59
C GLU A 270 -34.08 -1.23 -8.62
N LEU A 271 -33.52 -0.05 -8.43
CA LEU A 271 -34.14 0.97 -7.57
C LEU A 271 -35.46 1.50 -8.18
N GLN A 272 -36.51 1.53 -7.36
CA GLN A 272 -37.85 2.01 -7.73
C GLN A 272 -38.56 1.13 -8.75
N VAL A 273 -38.12 -0.12 -8.95
CA VAL A 273 -38.85 -1.10 -9.76
C VAL A 273 -40.14 -1.48 -9.02
N GLU A 274 -41.23 -1.60 -9.78
CA GLU A 274 -42.51 -2.02 -9.24
C GLU A 274 -42.45 -3.50 -8.79
N ILE A 275 -42.87 -3.74 -7.57
CA ILE A 275 -43.01 -5.09 -7.00
C ILE A 275 -44.49 -5.37 -6.78
N ASP A 276 -45.00 -6.48 -7.34
CA ASP A 276 -46.37 -6.89 -7.11
C ASP A 276 -46.53 -7.46 -5.70
N PRO A 277 -47.31 -6.83 -4.82
CA PRO A 277 -47.56 -7.35 -3.48
C PRO A 277 -48.31 -8.68 -3.45
N GLY A 278 -49.01 -9.03 -4.56
CA GLY A 278 -49.70 -10.28 -4.73
C GLY A 278 -48.78 -11.45 -5.18
N ASP A 279 -47.61 -11.13 -5.75
CA ASP A 279 -46.60 -12.09 -6.19
C ASP A 279 -45.18 -11.59 -5.85
N ILE A 280 -44.94 -11.35 -4.58
CA ILE A 280 -43.68 -10.86 -4.05
C ILE A 280 -42.54 -11.83 -4.37
N GLU A 281 -42.78 -13.12 -4.25
CA GLU A 281 -41.75 -14.16 -4.39
C GLU A 281 -41.15 -14.15 -5.79
N THR A 282 -41.97 -14.09 -6.84
CA THR A 282 -41.48 -14.02 -8.23
C THR A 282 -40.74 -12.72 -8.50
N SER A 283 -41.24 -11.58 -8.03
CA SER A 283 -40.63 -10.27 -8.23
C SER A 283 -39.26 -10.22 -7.55
N ILE A 284 -39.13 -10.68 -6.31
CA ILE A 284 -37.87 -10.71 -5.56
C ILE A 284 -36.87 -11.70 -6.15
N THR A 285 -37.32 -12.86 -6.60
CA THR A 285 -36.48 -13.88 -7.23
C THR A 285 -35.81 -13.27 -8.49
N ASN A 286 -36.54 -12.54 -9.32
CA ASN A 286 -36.00 -11.88 -10.49
C ASN A 286 -34.92 -10.85 -10.12
N ILE A 287 -35.17 -10.02 -9.11
CA ILE A 287 -34.18 -9.06 -8.61
C ILE A 287 -32.93 -9.79 -8.09
N GLN A 288 -33.14 -10.85 -7.30
CA GLN A 288 -32.05 -11.63 -6.74
C GLN A 288 -31.16 -12.28 -7.83
N GLU A 289 -31.76 -12.80 -8.90
CA GLU A 289 -31.02 -13.34 -10.06
C GLU A 289 -30.16 -12.26 -10.74
N GLN A 290 -30.69 -11.05 -10.93
CA GLN A 290 -29.93 -9.93 -11.49
C GLN A 290 -28.75 -9.57 -10.58
N LEU A 291 -28.99 -9.45 -9.28
CA LEU A 291 -27.94 -9.16 -8.28
C LEU A 291 -26.91 -10.27 -8.13
N ASN A 292 -27.25 -11.51 -8.48
CA ASN A 292 -26.33 -12.64 -8.41
C ASN A 292 -25.36 -12.68 -9.61
N THR A 293 -25.71 -12.07 -10.74
CA THR A 293 -24.87 -12.05 -11.95
C THR A 293 -23.42 -11.60 -11.69
N PRO A 294 -23.14 -10.48 -11.00
CA PRO A 294 -21.76 -10.07 -10.69
C PRO A 294 -21.01 -11.08 -9.81
N VAL A 295 -21.71 -11.84 -8.97
CA VAL A 295 -21.12 -12.89 -8.12
C VAL A 295 -20.74 -14.10 -8.98
N GLU A 296 -21.59 -14.49 -9.91
CA GLU A 296 -21.32 -15.55 -10.88
C GLU A 296 -20.13 -15.19 -11.79
N ASP A 297 -20.05 -13.93 -12.21
CA ASP A 297 -18.90 -13.41 -12.98
C ASP A 297 -17.60 -13.54 -12.16
N ALA A 298 -17.63 -13.19 -10.88
CA ALA A 298 -16.49 -13.33 -9.99
C ALA A 298 -16.06 -14.81 -9.78
N ILE A 299 -17.02 -15.74 -9.76
CA ILE A 299 -16.74 -17.19 -9.73
C ILE A 299 -16.09 -17.64 -11.03
N ARG A 300 -16.66 -17.24 -12.17
CA ARG A 300 -16.12 -17.57 -13.50
C ARG A 300 -14.71 -17.05 -13.70
N ASP A 301 -14.42 -15.84 -13.22
CA ASP A 301 -13.11 -15.19 -13.28
C ASP A 301 -12.12 -15.76 -12.24
N LYS A 302 -12.57 -16.68 -11.38
CA LYS A 302 -11.79 -17.26 -10.27
C LYS A 302 -11.28 -16.20 -9.30
N ILE A 303 -12.10 -15.24 -8.99
CA ILE A 303 -11.85 -14.25 -7.94
C ILE A 303 -12.33 -14.79 -6.59
N ILE A 304 -13.43 -15.54 -6.62
CA ILE A 304 -13.96 -16.29 -5.48
C ILE A 304 -14.20 -17.75 -5.88
N SER A 305 -14.27 -18.63 -4.89
CA SER A 305 -14.56 -20.06 -5.12
C SER A 305 -16.04 -20.32 -5.31
N SER A 306 -16.88 -19.68 -4.52
CA SER A 306 -18.33 -19.73 -4.60
C SER A 306 -18.92 -18.50 -3.92
N GLY A 307 -20.18 -18.22 -4.20
CA GLY A 307 -20.90 -17.13 -3.55
C GLY A 307 -22.32 -17.04 -4.05
N SER A 308 -23.14 -16.28 -3.34
CA SER A 308 -24.52 -15.99 -3.70
C SER A 308 -25.00 -14.70 -3.07
N VAL A 309 -26.02 -14.14 -3.68
CA VAL A 309 -26.80 -13.04 -3.12
C VAL A 309 -28.11 -13.60 -2.59
N ALA A 310 -28.49 -13.21 -1.40
CA ALA A 310 -29.79 -13.52 -0.81
C ALA A 310 -30.50 -12.22 -0.43
N ILE A 311 -31.80 -12.18 -0.64
CA ILE A 311 -32.69 -11.11 -0.18
C ILE A 311 -33.54 -11.68 0.95
N ASP A 312 -33.58 -11.00 2.09
CA ASP A 312 -34.40 -11.40 3.22
C ASP A 312 -35.86 -11.05 2.90
N THR A 313 -36.69 -12.07 2.89
CA THR A 313 -38.14 -11.95 2.64
C THR A 313 -38.98 -12.28 3.89
N GLU A 314 -38.33 -12.68 5.01
CA GLU A 314 -39.02 -12.93 6.26
C GLU A 314 -39.61 -11.62 6.82
N ASN A 315 -40.93 -11.61 6.98
CA ASN A 315 -41.72 -10.48 7.48
C ASN A 315 -41.66 -9.21 6.59
N LEU A 316 -41.26 -9.34 5.33
CA LEU A 316 -41.20 -8.20 4.39
C LEU A 316 -42.63 -7.70 4.08
N ASN A 317 -42.85 -6.41 4.34
CA ASN A 317 -44.02 -5.66 3.89
C ASN A 317 -43.58 -4.53 2.98
N ILE A 318 -43.46 -4.85 1.70
CA ILE A 318 -42.91 -3.90 0.70
C ILE A 318 -43.68 -2.58 0.60
N LEU A 319 -44.98 -2.58 0.95
CA LEU A 319 -45.79 -1.36 0.95
C LEU A 319 -45.53 -0.44 2.14
N VAL A 320 -44.86 -0.92 3.17
CA VAL A 320 -44.51 -0.16 4.38
C VAL A 320 -43.01 0.05 4.50
N ASP A 321 -42.22 -1.00 4.22
CA ASP A 321 -40.78 -0.99 4.42
C ASP A 321 -40.06 -0.28 3.28
N GLU A 322 -40.60 -0.35 2.06
CA GLU A 322 -40.06 0.28 0.84
C GLU A 322 -38.56 -0.01 0.64
N SER A 323 -38.06 -1.12 1.18
CA SER A 323 -36.64 -1.48 1.20
C SER A 323 -36.45 -2.99 1.14
N LEU A 324 -35.28 -3.42 0.62
CA LEU A 324 -34.87 -4.82 0.59
C LEU A 324 -33.50 -4.95 1.25
N ASP A 325 -33.38 -5.90 2.18
CA ASP A 325 -32.10 -6.25 2.81
C ASP A 325 -31.38 -7.31 1.97
N ILE A 326 -30.23 -6.91 1.40
CA ILE A 326 -29.43 -7.73 0.49
C ILE A 326 -28.20 -8.25 1.22
N ARG A 327 -28.03 -9.56 1.25
CA ARG A 327 -26.87 -10.23 1.83
C ARG A 327 -26.03 -10.88 0.74
N ILE A 328 -24.75 -10.53 0.69
CA ILE A 328 -23.74 -11.16 -0.17
C ILE A 328 -22.94 -12.13 0.69
N THR A 329 -22.93 -13.41 0.30
CA THR A 329 -22.13 -14.46 0.95
C THR A 329 -21.18 -15.03 -0.08
N TYR A 330 -19.90 -15.21 0.28
CA TYR A 330 -18.91 -15.77 -0.64
C TYR A 330 -17.81 -16.54 0.09
N VAL A 331 -17.17 -17.44 -0.64
CA VAL A 331 -15.99 -18.19 -0.19
C VAL A 331 -14.78 -17.65 -0.99
N PRO A 332 -13.80 -17.02 -0.33
CA PRO A 332 -12.61 -16.50 -1.00
C PRO A 332 -11.72 -17.64 -1.53
N MET A 333 -10.75 -17.27 -2.36
CA MET A 333 -9.67 -18.19 -2.75
C MET A 333 -8.69 -18.35 -1.58
N GLY A 334 -8.30 -19.60 -1.29
CA GLY A 334 -7.34 -19.89 -0.22
C GLY A 334 -5.89 -19.66 -0.64
N HIS A 335 -5.04 -19.24 0.30
CA HIS A 335 -3.61 -19.03 0.09
C HIS A 335 -2.77 -19.89 1.03
N VAL A 336 -1.72 -20.53 0.50
CA VAL A 336 -0.72 -21.24 1.32
C VAL A 336 0.31 -20.21 1.79
N ARG A 337 0.28 -19.89 3.09
CA ARG A 337 1.19 -18.90 3.68
C ARG A 337 2.36 -19.52 4.41
N GLU A 338 2.23 -20.76 4.83
CA GLU A 338 3.27 -21.50 5.55
C GLU A 338 3.36 -22.93 5.01
N MET A 339 4.58 -23.42 4.87
CA MET A 339 4.86 -24.79 4.46
C MET A 339 5.82 -25.42 5.47
N ASN A 340 5.34 -26.43 6.20
CA ASN A 340 6.14 -27.18 7.15
C ASN A 340 6.69 -28.44 6.47
N LEU A 341 8.02 -28.56 6.39
CA LEU A 341 8.72 -29.69 5.80
C LEU A 341 9.29 -30.59 6.89
N THR A 342 8.88 -31.85 6.88
CA THR A 342 9.44 -32.88 7.78
C THR A 342 10.31 -33.82 6.98
N PHE A 343 11.56 -33.99 7.39
CA PHE A 343 12.52 -34.90 6.76
C PHE A 343 12.61 -36.16 7.60
N ALA A 344 12.42 -37.32 6.98
CA ALA A 344 12.66 -38.62 7.58
C ALA A 344 13.63 -39.42 6.69
N VAL A 345 14.61 -40.03 7.32
CA VAL A 345 15.50 -40.99 6.62
C VAL A 345 14.96 -42.38 6.90
N GLU A 346 14.55 -43.07 5.85
CA GLU A 346 14.18 -44.49 5.95
C GLU A 346 15.41 -45.36 5.79
N ASN A 347 15.58 -46.28 6.73
CA ASN A 347 16.56 -47.35 6.56
C ASN A 347 15.85 -48.58 5.96
N PRO A 348 16.08 -48.93 4.68
CA PRO A 348 15.39 -50.05 4.04
C PRO A 348 15.76 -51.41 4.64
N TYR A 349 16.77 -51.47 5.50
CA TYR A 349 17.21 -52.66 6.23
C TYR A 349 16.82 -52.67 7.70
N ALA A 350 16.13 -51.65 8.20
CA ALA A 350 15.59 -51.69 9.56
C ALA A 350 14.44 -52.71 9.56
N ALA A 351 14.62 -53.78 10.29
CA ALA A 351 13.57 -54.80 10.44
C ALA A 351 12.31 -54.13 11.03
N SER A 352 11.20 -54.37 10.38
CA SER A 352 9.85 -54.04 10.80
C SER A 352 9.48 -54.69 12.14
#